data_6dadb49e9b614981173ae02646d7755b
#
_entry.id   6dadb49e9b614981173ae02646d7755b
#
_cell.length_a   1.000
_cell.length_b   1.000
_cell.length_c   1.000
_cell.angle_alpha   90.00
_cell.angle_beta   90.00
_cell.angle_gamma   90.00
#
_symmetry.space_group_name_H-M   'P 1'
#
loop_
_entity.id
_entity.type
_entity.pdbx_description
1 polymer ?
#
loop_
_entity_poly.entity_id
_entity_poly.type
_entity_poly.pdbx_seq_one_letter_code
_entity_poly.pdbx_strand_id
1 'polypeptide(L)'
;TIKVFTANEFARGLRSTDAVREEFRQIDKNIDDSVISPFQTIRQAPYMIDPYYSSIEDLKEDPIDIYISSSWFDDGHWMWDIVDQAYKDMLDDGRSAMLAFDESITLKHNIRTQRQMQQEKKKQDPITWQIEFLNLRIRNNASAFFTYSMLMDNQTLRQVFYPRNHKDVKYHKKNKYAIPKQDGEIRVISCDIAFVEGKQNDNSIYSCIRGIPESLTYTTENSEIEVKQGYKRQYSYIESNQIGDTTKQAIRIRQLYEDFEADYIVLDCRNGGLQILYTLGKTLYDEERGVEYPPLKCMNNDTYAEVVRNPNAPAVIYAINATQQLNSEIAYSFRRSLMEHGSEFLVNYNVAKESILSENEDYMNEFNVEVQLEYERPFLETQAMISECAELLYEKSPQTGVVKIYEQGGNRKDRYTACSYASLFFDFLERDVLTAGSEYEYCCLCN
;
A
#
# COMPACT_ATOMS: atom_id res chain seq x y z
N THR A 1 5.44 -43.89 18.53
CA THR A 1 4.84 -44.43 17.28
C THR A 1 4.20 -43.29 16.54
N ILE A 2 4.54 -43.06 15.27
CA ILE A 2 3.89 -42.10 14.40
C ILE A 2 2.70 -42.80 13.72
N LYS A 3 1.53 -42.16 13.75
CA LYS A 3 0.33 -42.62 13.04
C LYS A 3 -0.09 -41.51 12.06
N VAL A 4 -0.37 -41.87 10.83
CA VAL A 4 -0.88 -40.99 9.79
C VAL A 4 -2.34 -41.34 9.50
N PHE A 5 -3.20 -40.32 9.44
CA PHE A 5 -4.63 -40.52 9.15
C PHE A 5 -5.19 -39.29 8.44
N THR A 6 -6.32 -39.46 7.80
CA THR A 6 -7.03 -38.36 7.15
C THR A 6 -7.83 -37.58 8.18
N ALA A 7 -7.80 -36.25 8.09
CA ALA A 7 -8.57 -35.35 8.95
C ALA A 7 -10.07 -35.44 8.62
N ASN A 8 -10.78 -36.36 9.24
CA ASN A 8 -12.22 -36.58 9.09
C ASN A 8 -12.82 -37.28 10.33
N GLU A 9 -14.13 -37.47 10.36
CA GLU A 9 -14.88 -38.08 11.45
C GLU A 9 -14.40 -39.52 11.81
N PHE A 10 -13.81 -40.26 10.87
CA PHE A 10 -13.31 -41.63 11.13
C PHE A 10 -12.05 -41.63 12.01
N ALA A 11 -11.40 -40.50 12.17
CA ALA A 11 -10.29 -40.39 13.10
C ALA A 11 -10.74 -40.32 14.58
N ARG A 12 -12.04 -40.18 14.83
CA ARG A 12 -12.60 -40.10 16.19
C ARG A 12 -12.24 -41.29 17.05
N GLY A 13 -11.71 -41.04 18.23
CA GLY A 13 -11.30 -42.09 19.18
C GLY A 13 -9.81 -42.44 19.15
N LEU A 14 -9.03 -41.88 18.25
CA LEU A 14 -7.56 -41.99 18.33
C LEU A 14 -7.04 -41.19 19.56
N ARG A 15 -5.78 -41.47 19.91
CA ARG A 15 -5.09 -40.72 20.98
C ARG A 15 -3.63 -40.54 20.58
N SER A 16 -3.13 -39.35 20.82
CA SER A 16 -1.73 -38.95 20.65
C SER A 16 -1.32 -37.93 21.74
N THR A 17 -0.04 -37.79 21.99
CA THR A 17 0.51 -36.67 22.79
C THR A 17 0.63 -35.44 21.96
N ASP A 18 1.10 -35.57 20.73
CA ASP A 18 1.41 -34.51 19.83
C ASP A 18 0.61 -34.67 18.53
N ALA A 19 0.34 -33.56 17.86
CA ALA A 19 -0.34 -33.58 16.57
C ALA A 19 0.39 -32.72 15.55
N VAL A 20 0.61 -33.25 14.35
CA VAL A 20 1.09 -32.53 13.20
C VAL A 20 -0.05 -32.42 12.20
N ARG A 21 -0.46 -31.22 11.88
CA ARG A 21 -1.51 -30.92 10.89
C ARG A 21 -0.87 -30.42 9.62
N GLU A 22 -0.73 -31.31 8.67
CA GLU A 22 -0.20 -30.96 7.34
C GLU A 22 -1.31 -30.39 6.47
N GLU A 23 -1.01 -29.35 5.72
CA GLU A 23 -1.97 -28.56 4.91
C GLU A 23 -3.21 -28.16 5.72
N PHE A 24 -3.00 -27.66 6.95
CA PHE A 24 -4.10 -27.37 7.88
C PHE A 24 -5.12 -26.34 7.33
N ARG A 25 -4.74 -25.53 6.37
CA ARG A 25 -5.68 -24.66 5.64
C ARG A 25 -6.82 -25.42 4.95
N GLN A 26 -6.62 -26.71 4.65
CA GLN A 26 -7.61 -27.57 4.01
C GLN A 26 -8.43 -28.39 5.02
N ILE A 27 -8.08 -28.36 6.29
CA ILE A 27 -8.81 -29.05 7.35
C ILE A 27 -10.04 -28.21 7.73
N ASP A 28 -11.20 -28.85 7.80
CA ASP A 28 -12.41 -28.23 8.34
C ASP A 28 -12.21 -27.91 9.82
N LYS A 29 -12.52 -26.66 10.20
CA LYS A 29 -12.35 -26.21 11.59
C LYS A 29 -13.12 -27.07 12.59
N ASN A 30 -14.34 -27.49 12.24
CA ASN A 30 -15.13 -28.35 13.13
C ASN A 30 -14.48 -29.70 13.33
N ILE A 31 -13.82 -30.25 12.31
CA ILE A 31 -13.05 -31.52 12.43
C ILE A 31 -11.82 -31.28 13.31
N ASP A 32 -11.11 -30.18 13.17
CA ASP A 32 -10.00 -29.88 14.06
C ASP A 32 -10.47 -29.76 15.51
N ASP A 33 -11.49 -28.95 15.79
CA ASP A 33 -11.98 -28.64 17.12
C ASP A 33 -12.65 -29.89 17.80
N SER A 34 -13.40 -30.70 17.04
CA SER A 34 -14.22 -31.79 17.62
C SER A 34 -13.61 -33.18 17.54
N VAL A 35 -12.65 -33.36 16.63
CA VAL A 35 -12.07 -34.70 16.36
C VAL A 35 -10.59 -34.73 16.66
N ILE A 36 -9.79 -33.77 16.11
CA ILE A 36 -8.31 -33.81 16.21
C ILE A 36 -7.83 -33.27 17.54
N SER A 37 -8.20 -32.04 17.92
CA SER A 37 -7.74 -31.42 19.17
C SER A 37 -8.08 -32.24 20.42
N PRO A 38 -9.26 -32.94 20.54
CA PRO A 38 -9.55 -33.81 21.67
C PRO A 38 -8.73 -35.11 21.72
N PHE A 39 -7.92 -35.42 20.70
CA PHE A 39 -7.04 -36.62 20.73
C PHE A 39 -5.91 -36.49 21.72
N GLN A 40 -5.48 -35.25 21.96
CA GLN A 40 -4.29 -35.01 22.71
C GLN A 40 -4.50 -35.37 24.16
N THR A 41 -3.70 -36.29 24.61
CA THR A 41 -3.67 -36.72 26.01
C THR A 41 -2.23 -36.83 26.43
N ILE A 42 -1.89 -36.16 27.50
CA ILE A 42 -0.56 -36.29 28.10
C ILE A 42 -0.45 -37.73 28.64
N ARG A 43 0.51 -38.47 28.10
CA ARG A 43 0.89 -39.73 28.65
C ARG A 43 1.92 -39.51 29.75
N GLN A 44 1.49 -39.65 30.98
CA GLN A 44 2.37 -39.49 32.12
C GLN A 44 3.53 -40.52 32.02
N ALA A 45 4.76 -40.04 32.01
CA ALA A 45 5.95 -40.87 32.01
C ALA A 45 6.00 -41.71 33.33
N PRO A 46 6.52 -42.96 33.30
CA PRO A 46 6.52 -43.81 34.50
C PRO A 46 7.17 -43.21 35.73
N TYR A 47 8.19 -42.39 35.57
CA TYR A 47 8.88 -41.69 36.68
C TYR A 47 8.00 -40.62 37.36
N MET A 48 6.98 -40.09 36.69
CA MET A 48 6.05 -39.12 37.24
C MET A 48 5.07 -39.69 38.27
N ILE A 49 5.09 -41.01 38.47
CA ILE A 49 4.35 -41.66 39.57
C ILE A 49 5.00 -41.31 40.92
N ASP A 50 6.30 -41.07 40.93
CA ASP A 50 7.02 -40.61 42.14
C ASP A 50 6.63 -39.19 42.51
N PRO A 51 6.17 -38.92 43.75
CA PRO A 51 5.78 -37.57 44.19
C PRO A 51 6.89 -36.53 44.07
N TYR A 52 8.15 -36.94 44.14
CA TYR A 52 9.28 -36.01 43.95
C TYR A 52 9.31 -35.47 42.54
N TYR A 53 9.27 -36.32 41.51
CA TYR A 53 9.33 -35.87 40.10
C TYR A 53 8.03 -35.20 39.67
N SER A 54 6.88 -35.63 40.16
CA SER A 54 5.58 -35.03 39.84
C SER A 54 5.42 -33.60 40.41
N SER A 55 6.24 -33.23 41.39
CA SER A 55 6.27 -31.87 41.96
C SER A 55 7.11 -30.91 41.14
N ILE A 56 7.92 -31.36 40.20
CA ILE A 56 8.82 -30.54 39.37
C ILE A 56 8.06 -30.14 38.10
N GLU A 57 7.70 -28.85 38.00
CA GLU A 57 6.91 -28.33 36.89
C GLU A 57 7.59 -28.53 35.56
N ASP A 58 8.92 -28.29 35.48
CA ASP A 58 9.72 -28.43 34.28
C ASP A 58 9.80 -29.84 33.68
N LEU A 59 9.35 -30.85 34.44
CA LEU A 59 9.28 -32.24 33.97
C LEU A 59 7.89 -32.64 33.45
N LYS A 60 6.92 -31.76 33.55
CA LYS A 60 5.58 -31.99 32.97
C LYS A 60 5.62 -31.69 31.49
N GLU A 61 5.24 -32.67 30.70
CA GLU A 61 5.15 -32.54 29.25
C GLU A 61 3.79 -31.97 28.86
N ASP A 62 3.80 -30.91 28.03
CA ASP A 62 2.60 -30.40 27.39
C ASP A 62 2.45 -31.00 25.99
N PRO A 63 1.23 -31.17 25.48
CA PRO A 63 1.02 -31.56 24.08
C PRO A 63 1.61 -30.53 23.12
N ILE A 64 2.19 -31.02 22.02
CA ILE A 64 2.74 -30.16 20.98
C ILE A 64 1.83 -30.21 19.76
N ASP A 65 1.40 -29.04 19.33
CA ASP A 65 0.69 -28.82 18.08
C ASP A 65 1.60 -28.20 17.04
N ILE A 66 1.72 -28.85 15.89
CA ILE A 66 2.48 -28.33 14.75
C ILE A 66 1.50 -28.17 13.58
N TYR A 67 1.39 -26.95 13.10
CA TYR A 67 0.57 -26.57 11.94
C TYR A 67 1.49 -26.25 10.76
N ILE A 68 1.35 -26.98 9.67
CA ILE A 68 2.16 -26.80 8.45
C ILE A 68 1.22 -26.55 7.28
N SER A 69 1.44 -25.48 6.55
CA SER A 69 0.67 -25.18 5.34
C SER A 69 1.35 -24.11 4.50
N SER A 70 1.00 -24.02 3.22
CA SER A 70 1.16 -22.79 2.46
C SER A 70 0.15 -21.76 2.94
N SER A 71 0.33 -20.50 2.53
CA SER A 71 -0.59 -19.41 2.80
C SER A 71 -2.00 -19.63 2.20
N TRP A 72 -2.94 -18.76 2.48
CA TRP A 72 -4.30 -18.84 1.96
C TRP A 72 -4.94 -17.45 1.86
N PHE A 73 -6.17 -17.41 1.32
CA PHE A 73 -6.99 -16.22 1.34
C PHE A 73 -7.38 -15.84 2.77
N ASP A 74 -7.31 -14.53 3.05
CA ASP A 74 -7.74 -13.95 4.33
C ASP A 74 -9.18 -13.43 4.17
N ASP A 75 -10.10 -14.34 4.11
CA ASP A 75 -11.56 -14.12 3.99
C ASP A 75 -12.32 -14.57 5.26
N GLY A 76 -11.66 -14.46 6.42
CA GLY A 76 -12.14 -14.99 7.69
C GLY A 76 -11.82 -16.47 7.90
N HIS A 77 -10.85 -17.02 7.17
CA HIS A 77 -10.41 -18.38 7.32
C HIS A 77 -9.69 -18.59 8.67
N TRP A 78 -10.10 -19.62 9.41
CA TRP A 78 -9.63 -19.91 10.77
C TRP A 78 -8.12 -20.13 10.90
N MET A 79 -7.45 -20.49 9.82
CA MET A 79 -6.00 -20.61 9.75
C MET A 79 -5.31 -19.34 10.28
N TRP A 80 -5.85 -18.17 9.94
CA TRP A 80 -5.24 -16.89 10.31
C TRP A 80 -5.42 -16.55 11.78
N ASP A 81 -6.50 -17.04 12.41
CA ASP A 81 -6.67 -16.93 13.86
C ASP A 81 -5.56 -17.68 14.59
N ILE A 82 -5.22 -18.90 14.11
CA ILE A 82 -4.11 -19.71 14.66
C ILE A 82 -2.77 -19.03 14.46
N VAL A 83 -2.49 -18.54 13.24
CA VAL A 83 -1.23 -17.85 12.92
C VAL A 83 -1.05 -16.58 13.76
N ASP A 84 -2.10 -15.75 13.82
CA ASP A 84 -2.07 -14.48 14.56
C ASP A 84 -1.94 -14.71 16.07
N GLN A 85 -2.58 -15.78 16.61
CA GLN A 85 -2.45 -16.15 18.01
C GLN A 85 -1.05 -16.71 18.31
N ALA A 86 -0.53 -17.61 17.47
CA ALA A 86 0.82 -18.16 17.64
C ALA A 86 1.90 -17.06 17.61
N TYR A 87 1.72 -16.05 16.75
CA TYR A 87 2.63 -14.91 16.69
C TYR A 87 2.58 -14.06 17.98
N LYS A 88 1.39 -13.81 18.52
CA LYS A 88 1.24 -13.10 19.80
C LYS A 88 1.89 -13.86 20.95
N ASP A 89 1.58 -15.16 21.07
CA ASP A 89 2.12 -16.00 22.13
C ASP A 89 3.64 -16.14 22.04
N MET A 90 4.19 -16.17 20.83
CA MET A 90 5.64 -16.16 20.61
C MET A 90 6.30 -14.92 21.18
N LEU A 91 5.63 -13.76 21.10
CA LEU A 91 6.14 -12.49 21.61
C LEU A 91 5.93 -12.34 23.13
N ASP A 92 4.88 -12.97 23.68
CA ASP A 92 4.52 -12.82 25.10
C ASP A 92 5.27 -13.83 25.99
N ASP A 93 5.16 -15.12 25.74
CA ASP A 93 5.68 -16.16 26.63
C ASP A 93 6.69 -17.11 26.00
N GLY A 94 6.86 -17.05 24.67
CA GLY A 94 7.80 -17.88 23.92
C GLY A 94 7.45 -19.36 23.85
N ARG A 95 6.24 -19.76 24.24
CA ARG A 95 5.77 -21.16 24.16
C ARG A 95 5.31 -21.55 22.77
N SER A 96 4.98 -20.57 21.94
CA SER A 96 4.64 -20.75 20.53
C SER A 96 5.74 -20.22 19.65
N ALA A 97 5.83 -20.74 18.41
CA ALA A 97 6.70 -20.22 17.38
C ALA A 97 5.95 -20.14 16.05
N MET A 98 6.06 -19.01 15.38
CA MET A 98 5.53 -18.81 14.03
C MET A 98 6.70 -18.58 13.07
N LEU A 99 6.78 -19.38 12.01
CA LEU A 99 7.80 -19.29 10.98
C LEU A 99 7.11 -19.18 9.61
N ALA A 100 7.48 -18.17 8.85
CA ALA A 100 7.01 -18.01 7.47
C ALA A 100 8.23 -17.89 6.53
N PHE A 101 8.18 -18.65 5.45
CA PHE A 101 9.23 -18.70 4.44
C PHE A 101 8.63 -18.54 3.05
N ASP A 102 9.33 -17.82 2.19
CA ASP A 102 9.06 -17.78 0.75
C ASP A 102 9.98 -18.73 -0.02
N GLU A 103 9.87 -18.74 -1.35
CA GLU A 103 10.68 -19.60 -2.21
C GLU A 103 12.19 -19.35 -2.11
N SER A 104 12.63 -18.18 -1.61
CA SER A 104 14.05 -17.86 -1.49
C SER A 104 14.79 -18.83 -0.60
N ILE A 105 14.12 -19.39 0.42
CA ILE A 105 14.71 -20.40 1.30
C ILE A 105 15.09 -21.67 0.53
N THR A 106 14.26 -22.07 -0.43
CA THR A 106 14.51 -23.26 -1.25
C THR A 106 15.68 -23.07 -2.20
N LEU A 107 15.86 -21.86 -2.73
CA LEU A 107 16.99 -21.47 -3.55
C LEU A 107 18.27 -21.39 -2.71
N LYS A 108 18.21 -20.74 -1.55
CA LYS A 108 19.34 -20.58 -0.62
C LYS A 108 19.92 -21.93 -0.18
N HIS A 109 19.07 -22.90 0.05
CA HIS A 109 19.47 -24.25 0.47
C HIS A 109 19.65 -25.25 -0.68
N ASN A 110 19.61 -24.79 -1.94
CA ASN A 110 19.77 -25.63 -3.14
C ASN A 110 18.75 -26.78 -3.22
N ILE A 111 17.57 -26.62 -2.61
CA ILE A 111 16.45 -27.58 -2.72
C ILE A 111 15.85 -27.48 -4.13
N ARG A 112 15.79 -26.27 -4.70
CA ARG A 112 15.38 -25.99 -6.07
C ARG A 112 16.40 -25.08 -6.75
N THR A 113 16.51 -25.19 -8.07
CA THR A 113 17.33 -24.29 -8.88
C THR A 113 16.51 -23.10 -9.35
N GLN A 114 17.17 -21.98 -9.63
CA GLN A 114 16.53 -20.79 -10.17
C GLN A 114 15.79 -21.06 -11.49
N ARG A 115 16.34 -21.95 -12.32
CA ARG A 115 15.70 -22.39 -13.57
C ARG A 115 14.37 -23.13 -13.31
N GLN A 116 14.35 -24.02 -12.30
CA GLN A 116 13.10 -24.72 -11.92
C GLN A 116 12.06 -23.73 -11.41
N MET A 117 12.46 -22.77 -10.56
CA MET A 117 11.55 -21.74 -10.03
C MET A 117 10.96 -20.87 -11.14
N GLN A 118 11.77 -20.44 -12.11
CA GLN A 118 11.29 -19.69 -13.26
C GLN A 118 10.32 -20.51 -14.15
N GLN A 119 10.54 -21.81 -14.28
CA GLN A 119 9.62 -22.69 -15.01
C GLN A 119 8.29 -22.83 -14.28
N GLU A 120 8.32 -22.99 -12.94
CA GLU A 120 7.09 -23.07 -12.13
C GLU A 120 6.32 -21.74 -12.19
N LYS A 121 6.99 -20.61 -12.05
CA LYS A 121 6.36 -19.27 -12.14
C LYS A 121 5.62 -19.05 -13.45
N LYS A 122 6.13 -19.62 -14.57
CA LYS A 122 5.46 -19.53 -15.87
C LYS A 122 4.20 -20.40 -16.00
N LYS A 123 4.08 -21.43 -15.17
CA LYS A 123 2.93 -22.37 -15.19
C LYS A 123 1.80 -21.95 -14.25
N GLN A 124 2.13 -21.20 -13.21
CA GLN A 124 1.18 -20.78 -12.19
C GLN A 124 0.54 -19.44 -12.55
N ASP A 125 -0.73 -19.26 -12.19
CA ASP A 125 -1.32 -17.95 -12.18
C ASP A 125 -0.72 -17.09 -11.05
N PRO A 126 -0.79 -15.75 -11.17
CA PRO A 126 -0.14 -14.84 -10.21
C PRO A 126 -0.61 -15.03 -8.76
N ILE A 127 -1.88 -15.38 -8.52
CA ILE A 127 -2.43 -15.55 -7.18
C ILE A 127 -1.92 -16.86 -6.57
N THR A 128 -1.98 -17.94 -7.32
CA THR A 128 -1.42 -19.24 -6.88
C THR A 128 0.07 -19.11 -6.60
N TRP A 129 0.83 -18.37 -7.43
CA TRP A 129 2.24 -18.12 -7.15
C TRP A 129 2.45 -17.39 -5.82
N GLN A 130 1.65 -16.39 -5.52
CA GLN A 130 1.74 -15.64 -4.26
C GLN A 130 1.41 -16.50 -3.03
N ILE A 131 0.43 -17.37 -3.14
CA ILE A 131 0.01 -18.27 -2.05
C ILE A 131 1.06 -19.36 -1.82
N GLU A 132 1.44 -20.10 -2.88
CA GLU A 132 2.19 -21.34 -2.77
C GLU A 132 3.72 -21.13 -2.70
N PHE A 133 4.23 -20.04 -3.26
CA PHE A 133 5.66 -19.79 -3.38
C PHE A 133 6.14 -18.58 -2.60
N LEU A 134 5.37 -17.49 -2.62
CA LEU A 134 5.71 -16.30 -1.83
C LEU A 134 5.13 -16.34 -0.42
N ASN A 135 4.27 -17.32 -0.13
CA ASN A 135 3.62 -17.53 1.17
C ASN A 135 2.90 -16.27 1.68
N LEU A 136 2.25 -15.54 0.77
CA LEU A 136 1.58 -14.28 1.08
C LEU A 136 0.15 -14.52 1.55
N ARG A 137 -0.23 -13.87 2.64
CA ARG A 137 -1.61 -13.76 3.10
C ARG A 137 -2.39 -12.87 2.12
N ILE A 138 -3.28 -13.47 1.31
CA ILE A 138 -4.03 -12.76 0.29
C ILE A 138 -5.42 -12.43 0.81
N ARG A 139 -5.69 -11.15 0.97
CA ARG A 139 -7.03 -10.67 1.29
C ARG A 139 -7.86 -10.61 0.01
N ASN A 140 -8.57 -11.67 -0.29
CA ASN A 140 -9.50 -11.70 -1.41
C ASN A 140 -10.92 -11.46 -0.88
N ASN A 141 -11.27 -10.18 -0.74
CA ASN A 141 -12.64 -9.82 -0.52
C ASN A 141 -13.32 -9.67 -1.88
N ALA A 142 -14.10 -10.67 -2.30
CA ALA A 142 -14.89 -10.59 -3.53
C ALA A 142 -15.87 -9.41 -3.52
N SER A 143 -16.14 -8.86 -2.32
CA SER A 143 -16.91 -7.65 -2.09
C SER A 143 -16.03 -6.40 -1.98
N ALA A 144 -14.70 -6.50 -2.14
CA ALA A 144 -13.82 -5.34 -2.08
C ALA A 144 -14.08 -4.40 -3.26
N PHE A 145 -14.09 -3.10 -2.98
CA PHE A 145 -14.21 -2.11 -4.05
C PHE A 145 -12.97 -2.08 -4.94
N PHE A 146 -11.80 -2.32 -4.36
CA PHE A 146 -10.53 -2.50 -5.06
C PHE A 146 -10.03 -3.93 -4.81
N THR A 147 -10.06 -4.78 -5.82
CA THR A 147 -9.54 -6.15 -5.68
C THR A 147 -8.01 -6.14 -5.70
N TYR A 148 -7.40 -7.07 -4.99
CA TYR A 148 -5.95 -7.18 -4.95
C TYR A 148 -5.34 -7.41 -6.34
N SER A 149 -5.99 -8.25 -7.17
CA SER A 149 -5.52 -8.48 -8.55
C SER A 149 -5.54 -7.19 -9.38
N MET A 150 -6.63 -6.40 -9.30
CA MET A 150 -6.71 -5.11 -9.99
C MET A 150 -5.55 -4.17 -9.62
N LEU A 151 -5.15 -4.15 -8.37
CA LEU A 151 -4.03 -3.32 -7.89
C LEU A 151 -2.68 -3.87 -8.36
N MET A 152 -2.48 -5.19 -8.26
CA MET A 152 -1.26 -5.87 -8.67
C MET A 152 -1.00 -5.79 -10.18
N ASP A 153 -2.05 -5.89 -11.00
CA ASP A 153 -1.95 -5.79 -12.47
C ASP A 153 -1.37 -4.44 -12.92
N ASN A 154 -1.46 -3.43 -12.06
CA ASN A 154 -0.91 -2.10 -12.28
C ASN A 154 0.49 -1.88 -11.64
N GLN A 155 1.11 -2.88 -11.01
CA GLN A 155 2.48 -2.81 -10.47
C GLN A 155 3.53 -3.06 -11.56
N THR A 156 3.63 -2.15 -12.51
CA THR A 156 4.50 -2.28 -13.71
C THR A 156 5.62 -1.25 -13.76
N LEU A 157 5.54 -0.19 -12.95
CA LEU A 157 6.47 0.93 -12.99
C LEU A 157 7.81 0.56 -12.36
N ARG A 158 8.89 0.70 -13.12
CA ARG A 158 10.27 0.48 -12.65
C ARG A 158 11.01 1.78 -12.33
N GLN A 159 10.53 2.91 -12.85
CA GLN A 159 11.16 4.21 -12.66
C GLN A 159 10.69 4.85 -11.37
N VAL A 160 11.56 4.83 -10.37
CA VAL A 160 11.32 5.44 -9.06
C VAL A 160 11.89 6.85 -9.01
N PHE A 161 11.18 7.75 -8.33
CA PHE A 161 11.68 9.07 -7.98
C PHE A 161 12.29 9.04 -6.58
N TYR A 162 13.40 9.73 -6.40
CA TYR A 162 14.04 9.96 -5.11
C TYR A 162 14.19 11.47 -4.85
N PRO A 163 13.65 11.98 -3.73
CA PRO A 163 13.90 13.37 -3.32
C PRO A 163 15.39 13.62 -3.11
N ARG A 164 15.81 14.85 -3.37
CA ARG A 164 17.22 15.25 -3.21
C ARG A 164 17.63 15.23 -1.73
N ASN A 165 18.84 14.78 -1.48
CA ASN A 165 19.45 14.91 -0.17
C ASN A 165 19.63 16.40 0.18
N HIS A 166 19.33 16.80 1.43
CA HIS A 166 19.43 18.20 1.88
C HIS A 166 20.83 18.79 1.69
N LYS A 167 21.89 18.00 1.97
CA LYS A 167 23.27 18.42 1.75
C LYS A 167 23.58 18.67 0.28
N ASP A 168 23.07 17.84 -0.62
CA ASP A 168 23.30 18.01 -2.06
C ASP A 168 22.62 19.27 -2.59
N VAL A 169 21.43 19.61 -2.09
CA VAL A 169 20.76 20.89 -2.40
C VAL A 169 21.59 22.05 -1.87
N LYS A 170 22.00 22.00 -0.61
CA LYS A 170 22.79 23.06 0.04
C LYS A 170 24.13 23.33 -0.66
N TYR A 171 24.75 22.31 -1.22
CA TYR A 171 26.02 22.41 -1.96
C TYR A 171 25.81 22.52 -3.48
N HIS A 172 24.59 22.78 -3.96
CA HIS A 172 24.25 22.96 -5.38
C HIS A 172 24.70 21.80 -6.29
N LYS A 173 24.73 20.57 -5.76
CA LYS A 173 25.05 19.40 -6.56
C LYS A 173 23.91 19.05 -7.51
N LYS A 174 24.26 18.49 -8.67
CA LYS A 174 23.24 17.98 -9.61
C LYS A 174 22.43 16.86 -8.97
N ASN A 175 21.14 16.83 -9.27
CA ASN A 175 20.28 15.73 -8.86
C ASN A 175 20.62 14.47 -9.68
N LYS A 176 21.27 13.48 -9.04
CA LYS A 176 21.67 12.22 -9.66
C LYS A 176 20.45 11.39 -10.09
N TYR A 177 19.35 11.50 -9.37
CA TYR A 177 18.11 10.75 -9.58
C TYR A 177 17.01 11.57 -10.26
N ALA A 178 17.37 12.70 -10.88
CA ALA A 178 16.41 13.49 -11.65
C ALA A 178 15.86 12.66 -12.81
N ILE A 179 14.54 12.62 -12.90
CA ILE A 179 13.84 12.05 -14.04
C ILE A 179 13.59 13.19 -15.04
N PRO A 180 14.17 13.17 -16.25
CA PRO A 180 13.89 14.19 -17.25
C PRO A 180 12.40 14.27 -17.57
N LYS A 181 11.84 15.48 -17.60
CA LYS A 181 10.44 15.70 -17.94
C LYS A 181 10.24 15.46 -19.44
N GLN A 182 9.23 14.68 -19.79
CA GLN A 182 8.86 14.43 -21.19
C GLN A 182 8.00 15.58 -21.72
N ASP A 183 7.92 15.71 -23.05
CA ASP A 183 7.04 16.69 -23.67
C ASP A 183 5.57 16.39 -23.35
N GLY A 184 4.85 17.41 -22.86
CA GLY A 184 3.47 17.27 -22.39
C GLY A 184 3.28 16.52 -21.07
N GLU A 185 4.35 16.09 -20.40
CA GLU A 185 4.26 15.46 -19.06
C GLU A 185 3.79 16.46 -18.02
N ILE A 186 2.84 16.06 -17.19
CA ILE A 186 2.36 16.82 -16.04
C ILE A 186 2.76 16.06 -14.77
N ARG A 187 3.35 16.79 -13.81
CA ARG A 187 3.75 16.24 -12.52
C ARG A 187 2.91 16.80 -11.38
N VAL A 188 2.39 15.91 -10.56
CA VAL A 188 1.47 16.23 -9.48
C VAL A 188 2.01 15.69 -8.16
N ILE A 189 1.94 16.51 -7.11
CA ILE A 189 2.08 16.04 -5.74
C ILE A 189 0.69 16.00 -5.13
N SER A 190 0.27 14.83 -4.63
CA SER A 190 -1.00 14.67 -3.94
C SER A 190 -0.77 14.41 -2.46
N CYS A 191 -1.48 15.15 -1.62
CA CYS A 191 -1.26 15.17 -0.17
C CYS A 191 -2.54 14.85 0.59
N ASP A 192 -2.47 13.87 1.48
CA ASP A 192 -3.43 13.68 2.57
C ASP A 192 -2.75 14.08 3.89
N ILE A 193 -3.32 15.05 4.58
CA ILE A 193 -2.67 15.70 5.72
C ILE A 193 -3.35 15.28 7.02
N ALA A 194 -2.57 14.69 7.92
CA ALA A 194 -2.99 14.38 9.27
C ALA A 194 -2.38 15.36 10.30
N PHE A 195 -3.18 15.75 11.28
CA PHE A 195 -2.70 16.46 12.49
C PHE A 195 -2.47 15.45 13.59
N VAL A 196 -1.22 15.39 14.03
CA VAL A 196 -0.83 14.51 15.14
C VAL A 196 -0.94 15.27 16.45
N GLU A 197 -2.10 15.26 17.09
CA GLU A 197 -2.24 15.48 18.52
C GLU A 197 -2.95 14.26 19.11
N GLY A 198 -2.18 13.22 19.51
CA GLY A 198 -2.71 12.06 20.23
C GLY A 198 -2.01 10.74 19.93
N LYS A 199 -2.32 9.72 20.74
CA LYS A 199 -1.73 8.37 20.68
C LYS A 199 -2.22 7.49 19.53
N GLN A 200 -3.14 7.96 18.66
CA GLN A 200 -3.56 7.30 17.42
C GLN A 200 -3.06 8.15 16.26
N ASN A 201 -1.90 7.81 15.76
CA ASN A 201 -1.19 8.60 14.76
C ASN A 201 -1.72 8.29 13.37
N ASP A 202 -2.55 9.17 12.81
CA ASP A 202 -2.71 9.25 11.36
C ASP A 202 -1.41 9.82 10.78
N ASN A 203 -0.99 9.29 9.65
CA ASN A 203 0.21 9.77 8.96
C ASN A 203 -0.20 10.73 7.85
N SER A 204 0.56 11.82 7.68
CA SER A 204 0.48 12.58 6.45
C SER A 204 1.14 11.80 5.32
N ILE A 205 0.45 11.71 4.19
CA ILE A 205 0.92 10.99 3.01
C ILE A 205 1.19 11.98 1.88
N TYR A 206 2.34 11.83 1.25
CA TYR A 206 2.71 12.58 0.05
C TYR A 206 2.99 11.60 -1.08
N SER A 207 2.33 11.80 -2.21
CA SER A 207 2.52 10.98 -3.41
C SER A 207 2.96 11.85 -4.59
N CYS A 208 4.00 11.42 -5.31
CA CYS A 208 4.50 12.10 -6.51
C CYS A 208 4.11 11.30 -7.75
N ILE A 209 3.27 11.87 -8.59
CA ILE A 209 2.66 11.21 -9.74
C ILE A 209 3.05 11.93 -11.03
N ARG A 210 3.51 11.16 -12.01
CA ARG A 210 3.78 11.62 -13.37
C ARG A 210 2.57 11.28 -14.24
N GLY A 211 2.00 12.26 -14.89
CA GLY A 211 1.01 12.09 -15.96
C GLY A 211 1.72 12.10 -17.29
N ILE A 212 1.91 10.92 -17.87
CA ILE A 212 2.53 10.78 -19.19
C ILE A 212 1.43 10.85 -20.25
N PRO A 213 1.54 11.75 -21.25
CA PRO A 213 0.53 11.87 -22.30
C PRO A 213 0.35 10.54 -23.03
N GLU A 214 -0.88 10.10 -23.16
CA GLU A 214 -1.26 8.87 -23.85
C GLU A 214 -2.53 9.09 -24.69
N SER A 215 -2.55 8.53 -25.88
CA SER A 215 -3.75 8.52 -26.70
C SER A 215 -4.62 7.35 -26.31
N LEU A 216 -5.75 7.64 -25.67
CA LEU A 216 -6.72 6.64 -25.25
C LEU A 216 -7.78 6.45 -26.33
N THR A 217 -8.03 5.19 -26.72
CA THR A 217 -9.03 4.83 -27.72
C THR A 217 -10.28 4.32 -27.02
N TYR A 218 -11.41 4.98 -27.22
CA TYR A 218 -12.70 4.58 -26.66
C TYR A 218 -13.64 4.15 -27.79
N THR A 219 -14.45 3.15 -27.51
CA THR A 219 -15.60 2.81 -28.35
C THR A 219 -16.83 3.47 -27.76
N THR A 220 -17.44 4.36 -28.51
CA THR A 220 -18.69 5.02 -28.10
C THR A 220 -19.87 4.05 -28.11
N GLU A 221 -20.99 4.42 -27.49
CA GLU A 221 -22.24 3.63 -27.53
C GLU A 221 -22.73 3.36 -28.96
N ASN A 222 -22.36 4.20 -29.91
CA ASN A 222 -22.69 4.05 -31.34
C ASN A 222 -21.66 3.20 -32.09
N SER A 223 -20.73 2.53 -31.42
CA SER A 223 -19.65 1.73 -32.00
C SER A 223 -18.64 2.55 -32.83
N GLU A 224 -18.58 3.84 -32.63
CA GLU A 224 -17.55 4.71 -33.21
C GLU A 224 -16.31 4.68 -32.36
N ILE A 225 -15.13 4.72 -32.98
CA ILE A 225 -13.85 4.77 -32.27
C ILE A 225 -13.46 6.24 -32.11
N GLU A 226 -13.44 6.73 -30.88
CA GLU A 226 -12.90 8.04 -30.55
C GLU A 226 -11.50 7.90 -29.93
N VAL A 227 -10.57 8.72 -30.39
CA VAL A 227 -9.23 8.84 -29.79
C VAL A 227 -9.23 10.10 -28.93
N LYS A 228 -9.04 9.92 -27.62
CA LYS A 228 -8.93 11.02 -26.66
C LYS A 228 -7.51 11.11 -26.13
N GLN A 229 -7.05 12.30 -25.88
CA GLN A 229 -5.79 12.52 -25.17
C GLN A 229 -6.06 12.36 -23.67
N GLY A 230 -5.31 11.51 -23.02
CA GLY A 230 -5.34 11.28 -21.57
C GLY A 230 -3.94 11.19 -21.00
N TYR A 231 -3.85 10.77 -19.76
CA TYR A 231 -2.60 10.63 -19.04
C TYR A 231 -2.47 9.25 -18.41
N LYS A 232 -1.38 8.56 -18.71
CA LYS A 232 -0.92 7.43 -17.93
C LYS A 232 -0.36 7.95 -16.60
N ARG A 233 -0.91 7.51 -15.48
CA ARG A 233 -0.63 8.02 -14.14
C ARG A 233 0.41 7.14 -13.46
N GLN A 234 1.66 7.56 -13.45
CA GLN A 234 2.78 6.82 -12.87
C GLN A 234 3.04 7.31 -11.44
N TYR A 235 2.69 6.50 -10.45
CA TYR A 235 2.93 6.74 -9.02
C TYR A 235 4.38 6.38 -8.68
N SER A 236 5.27 7.32 -8.90
CA SER A 236 6.72 7.11 -8.86
C SER A 236 7.33 7.26 -7.47
N TYR A 237 6.59 7.78 -6.50
CA TYR A 237 7.01 7.94 -5.10
C TYR A 237 5.81 8.11 -4.18
N ILE A 238 5.87 7.43 -3.03
CA ILE A 238 4.95 7.63 -1.91
C ILE A 238 5.78 7.68 -0.65
N GLU A 239 5.47 8.58 0.25
CA GLU A 239 6.03 8.61 1.60
C GLU A 239 4.95 8.86 2.64
N SER A 240 5.11 8.22 3.80
CA SER A 240 4.35 8.51 5.00
C SER A 240 5.21 9.29 6.00
N ASN A 241 4.59 10.27 6.66
CA ASN A 241 5.28 11.19 7.53
C ASN A 241 4.45 11.49 8.79
N GLN A 242 5.11 11.55 9.94
CA GLN A 242 4.49 11.85 11.24
C GLN A 242 4.86 13.25 11.75
N ILE A 243 5.09 14.20 10.87
CA ILE A 243 5.42 15.59 11.25
C ILE A 243 4.14 16.29 11.73
N GLY A 244 4.06 16.63 13.02
CA GLY A 244 2.94 17.39 13.58
C GLY A 244 2.98 18.89 13.30
N ASP A 245 4.14 19.45 12.95
CA ASP A 245 4.32 20.88 12.71
C ASP A 245 3.90 21.25 11.29
N THR A 246 2.93 22.16 11.14
CA THR A 246 2.39 22.61 9.85
C THR A 246 3.42 23.28 8.97
N THR A 247 4.37 24.02 9.56
CA THR A 247 5.43 24.69 8.79
C THR A 247 6.39 23.67 8.21
N LYS A 248 6.78 22.68 9.00
CA LYS A 248 7.65 21.58 8.53
C LYS A 248 6.97 20.74 7.46
N GLN A 249 5.67 20.46 7.61
CA GLN A 249 4.89 19.76 6.57
C GLN A 249 4.85 20.58 5.28
N ALA A 250 4.55 21.88 5.35
CA ALA A 250 4.55 22.76 4.19
C ALA A 250 5.94 22.85 3.52
N ILE A 251 7.01 22.92 4.31
CA ILE A 251 8.40 22.85 3.79
C ILE A 251 8.63 21.52 3.09
N ARG A 252 8.18 20.38 3.66
CA ARG A 252 8.34 19.08 3.00
C ARG A 252 7.61 19.01 1.67
N ILE A 253 6.40 19.52 1.58
CA ILE A 253 5.66 19.64 0.31
C ILE A 253 6.44 20.50 -0.70
N ARG A 254 7.04 21.62 -0.26
CA ARG A 254 7.86 22.46 -1.12
C ARG A 254 9.14 21.77 -1.59
N GLN A 255 9.80 21.01 -0.72
CA GLN A 255 10.96 20.20 -1.09
C GLN A 255 10.62 19.21 -2.20
N LEU A 256 9.51 18.47 -2.04
CA LEU A 256 9.05 17.54 -3.07
C LEU A 256 8.64 18.27 -4.36
N TYR A 257 7.97 19.42 -4.26
CA TYR A 257 7.54 20.22 -5.40
C TYR A 257 8.72 20.65 -6.28
N GLU A 258 9.79 21.16 -5.66
CA GLU A 258 10.99 21.56 -6.39
C GLU A 258 11.80 20.36 -6.91
N ASP A 259 11.97 19.32 -6.08
CA ASP A 259 12.78 18.15 -6.44
C ASP A 259 12.15 17.31 -7.56
N PHE A 260 10.82 17.23 -7.56
CA PHE A 260 10.05 16.50 -8.56
C PHE A 260 9.75 17.33 -9.81
N GLU A 261 10.05 18.65 -9.78
CA GLU A 261 9.64 19.63 -10.80
C GLU A 261 8.13 19.55 -11.05
N ALA A 262 7.36 19.55 -9.97
CA ALA A 262 5.91 19.38 -10.04
C ALA A 262 5.23 20.63 -10.64
N ASP A 263 4.14 20.41 -11.38
CA ASP A 263 3.30 21.46 -11.94
C ASP A 263 2.19 21.84 -10.96
N TYR A 264 1.66 20.85 -10.23
CA TYR A 264 0.50 21.02 -9.36
C TYR A 264 0.67 20.31 -8.01
N ILE A 265 -0.05 20.83 -7.02
CA ILE A 265 -0.21 20.23 -5.69
C ILE A 265 -1.71 19.98 -5.48
N VAL A 266 -2.10 18.77 -5.25
CA VAL A 266 -3.47 18.39 -4.86
C VAL A 266 -3.50 18.19 -3.36
N LEU A 267 -4.36 18.93 -2.67
CA LEU A 267 -4.36 19.00 -1.21
C LEU A 267 -5.77 18.81 -0.65
N ASP A 268 -5.94 17.86 0.26
CA ASP A 268 -7.17 17.80 1.07
C ASP A 268 -7.22 19.00 2.02
N CYS A 269 -8.17 19.89 1.80
CA CYS A 269 -8.34 21.10 2.60
C CYS A 269 -9.32 20.93 3.77
N ARG A 270 -9.75 19.71 4.08
CA ARG A 270 -10.46 19.45 5.34
C ARG A 270 -9.50 19.47 6.52
N ASN A 271 -10.06 19.75 7.67
CA ASN A 271 -9.32 19.73 8.94
C ASN A 271 -7.99 20.49 8.82
N GLY A 272 -6.88 19.77 8.86
CA GLY A 272 -5.55 20.32 8.86
C GLY A 272 -5.02 20.82 7.53
N GLY A 273 -5.49 20.29 6.42
CA GLY A 273 -5.01 20.68 5.12
C GLY A 273 -5.24 22.16 4.77
N LEU A 274 -6.29 22.77 5.29
CA LEU A 274 -6.52 24.21 5.13
C LEU A 274 -5.40 25.03 5.77
N GLN A 275 -4.89 24.62 6.93
CA GLN A 275 -3.77 25.29 7.58
C GLN A 275 -2.48 25.15 6.76
N ILE A 276 -2.25 23.99 6.14
CA ILE A 276 -1.13 23.78 5.22
C ILE A 276 -1.26 24.68 4.00
N LEU A 277 -2.45 24.78 3.41
CA LEU A 277 -2.71 25.67 2.27
C LEU A 277 -2.34 27.12 2.62
N TYR A 278 -2.78 27.62 3.76
CA TYR A 278 -2.44 28.97 4.22
C TYR A 278 -0.94 29.15 4.51
N THR A 279 -0.28 28.08 4.92
CA THR A 279 1.17 28.11 5.17
C THR A 279 1.95 28.12 3.86
N LEU A 280 1.55 27.33 2.86
CA LEU A 280 2.09 27.35 1.50
C LEU A 280 1.88 28.71 0.80
N GLY A 281 0.85 29.47 1.20
CA GLY A 281 0.59 30.84 0.74
C GLY A 281 1.55 31.90 1.30
N LYS A 282 2.52 31.51 2.12
CA LYS A 282 3.56 32.39 2.69
C LYS A 282 4.93 32.03 2.12
N THR A 283 5.87 32.98 2.25
CA THR A 283 7.30 32.66 2.05
C THR A 283 7.77 31.72 3.16
N LEU A 284 8.39 30.62 2.79
CA LEU A 284 8.90 29.61 3.72
C LEU A 284 10.42 29.53 3.61
N TYR A 285 11.10 29.46 4.73
CA TYR A 285 12.55 29.25 4.78
C TYR A 285 12.86 27.85 5.27
N ASP A 286 13.59 27.10 4.46
CA ASP A 286 14.09 25.76 4.75
C ASP A 286 15.50 25.85 5.33
N GLU A 287 15.64 25.72 6.63
CA GLU A 287 16.92 25.81 7.33
C GLU A 287 17.87 24.67 6.94
N GLU A 288 17.35 23.49 6.66
CA GLU A 288 18.17 22.32 6.32
C GLU A 288 18.83 22.44 4.96
N ARG A 289 18.09 23.00 3.99
CA ARG A 289 18.55 23.21 2.61
C ARG A 289 19.15 24.61 2.41
N GLY A 290 18.85 25.56 3.28
CA GLY A 290 19.22 26.96 3.14
C GLY A 290 18.52 27.65 1.95
N VAL A 291 17.27 27.28 1.68
CA VAL A 291 16.48 27.75 0.54
C VAL A 291 15.23 28.47 1.01
N GLU A 292 14.88 29.55 0.34
CA GLU A 292 13.63 30.29 0.51
C GLU A 292 12.65 29.89 -0.60
N TYR A 293 11.46 29.44 -0.20
CA TYR A 293 10.37 29.08 -1.12
C TYR A 293 9.36 30.23 -1.22
N PRO A 294 9.07 30.75 -2.41
CA PRO A 294 8.05 31.76 -2.59
C PRO A 294 6.64 31.21 -2.36
N PRO A 295 5.63 32.05 -2.08
CA PRO A 295 4.25 31.63 -1.85
C PRO A 295 3.63 30.99 -3.08
N LEU A 296 2.76 30.00 -2.85
CA LEU A 296 1.90 29.36 -3.84
C LEU A 296 0.44 29.71 -3.61
N LYS A 297 -0.39 29.63 -4.65
CA LYS A 297 -1.78 30.06 -4.64
C LYS A 297 -2.74 28.91 -4.97
N CYS A 298 -3.93 28.94 -4.41
CA CYS A 298 -5.01 28.05 -4.80
C CYS A 298 -5.51 28.40 -6.20
N MET A 299 -5.81 27.37 -7.03
CA MET A 299 -6.25 27.55 -8.42
C MET A 299 -7.75 27.40 -8.62
N ASN A 300 -8.44 26.69 -7.72
CA ASN A 300 -9.84 26.31 -7.90
C ASN A 300 -10.79 26.87 -6.82
N ASN A 301 -10.32 27.78 -5.97
CA ASN A 301 -11.14 28.41 -4.95
C ASN A 301 -10.65 29.86 -4.70
N ASP A 302 -11.47 30.84 -5.09
CA ASP A 302 -11.13 32.25 -5.00
C ASP A 302 -10.90 32.72 -3.56
N THR A 303 -11.73 32.26 -2.62
CA THR A 303 -11.60 32.59 -1.20
C THR A 303 -10.24 32.15 -0.64
N TYR A 304 -9.76 30.97 -1.04
CA TYR A 304 -8.43 30.48 -0.64
C TYR A 304 -7.31 31.20 -1.41
N ALA A 305 -7.55 31.57 -2.66
CA ALA A 305 -6.58 32.30 -3.47
C ALA A 305 -6.34 33.73 -2.95
N GLU A 306 -7.38 34.45 -2.47
CA GLU A 306 -7.31 35.80 -1.97
C GLU A 306 -6.49 35.96 -0.68
N VAL A 307 -6.27 34.85 0.06
CA VAL A 307 -5.41 34.88 1.27
C VAL A 307 -3.95 35.21 0.90
N VAL A 308 -3.55 34.86 -0.32
CA VAL A 308 -2.18 35.10 -0.81
C VAL A 308 -2.09 36.51 -1.39
N ARG A 309 -1.45 37.41 -0.65
CA ARG A 309 -1.29 38.84 -1.03
C ARG A 309 -0.37 39.08 -2.23
N ASN A 310 0.49 38.11 -2.57
CA ASN A 310 1.39 38.27 -3.73
C ASN A 310 0.60 37.97 -5.03
N PRO A 311 0.35 38.99 -5.89
CA PRO A 311 -0.41 38.77 -7.12
C PRO A 311 0.32 37.87 -8.12
N ASN A 312 1.65 37.80 -8.05
CA ASN A 312 2.48 36.98 -8.93
C ASN A 312 2.71 35.55 -8.42
N ALA A 313 2.11 35.18 -7.29
CA ALA A 313 2.20 33.80 -6.79
C ALA A 313 1.54 32.84 -7.78
N PRO A 314 2.21 31.76 -8.20
CA PRO A 314 1.63 30.82 -9.15
C PRO A 314 0.44 30.07 -8.51
N ALA A 315 -0.66 29.98 -9.28
CA ALA A 315 -1.87 29.26 -8.89
C ALA A 315 -1.72 27.79 -9.28
N VAL A 316 -1.17 26.99 -8.37
CA VAL A 316 -0.81 25.57 -8.60
C VAL A 316 -1.39 24.62 -7.57
N ILE A 317 -2.08 25.13 -6.53
CA ILE A 317 -2.67 24.30 -5.50
C ILE A 317 -4.12 24.03 -5.86
N TYR A 318 -4.46 22.76 -6.10
CA TYR A 318 -5.84 22.29 -6.25
C TYR A 318 -6.38 21.80 -4.90
N ALA A 319 -7.29 22.58 -4.34
CA ALA A 319 -7.88 22.30 -3.04
C ALA A 319 -9.07 21.35 -3.17
N ILE A 320 -9.05 20.24 -2.46
CA ILE A 320 -10.15 19.28 -2.37
C ILE A 320 -10.88 19.47 -1.04
N ASN A 321 -12.20 19.71 -1.13
CA ASN A 321 -13.12 19.67 0.00
C ASN A 321 -14.08 18.51 -0.20
N ALA A 322 -13.62 17.31 0.10
CA ALA A 322 -14.30 16.08 -0.25
C ALA A 322 -15.63 15.93 0.52
N THR A 323 -16.76 16.14 -0.15
CA THR A 323 -18.10 15.76 0.30
C THR A 323 -18.28 14.25 0.09
N GLN A 324 -19.35 13.66 0.62
CA GLN A 324 -19.64 12.23 0.39
C GLN A 324 -19.81 11.93 -1.12
N GLN A 325 -20.46 12.82 -1.85
CA GLN A 325 -20.62 12.74 -3.31
C GLN A 325 -19.26 12.73 -4.00
N LEU A 326 -18.40 13.72 -3.68
CA LEU A 326 -17.08 13.84 -4.28
C LEU A 326 -16.18 12.65 -3.93
N ASN A 327 -16.25 12.13 -2.69
CA ASN A 327 -15.53 10.91 -2.31
C ASN A 327 -15.96 9.70 -3.13
N SER A 328 -17.23 9.59 -3.49
CA SER A 328 -17.73 8.55 -4.38
C SER A 328 -17.16 8.72 -5.80
N GLU A 329 -17.12 9.93 -6.32
CA GLU A 329 -16.53 10.24 -7.64
C GLU A 329 -15.03 9.92 -7.65
N ILE A 330 -14.30 10.29 -6.61
CA ILE A 330 -12.88 9.96 -6.41
C ILE A 330 -12.66 8.45 -6.44
N ALA A 331 -13.48 7.69 -5.70
CA ALA A 331 -13.37 6.24 -5.66
C ALA A 331 -13.60 5.61 -7.04
N TYR A 332 -14.61 6.05 -7.75
CA TYR A 332 -14.89 5.56 -9.10
C TYR A 332 -13.82 5.97 -10.11
N SER A 333 -13.30 7.21 -10.02
CA SER A 333 -12.19 7.68 -10.86
C SER A 333 -10.97 6.78 -10.70
N PHE A 334 -10.54 6.56 -9.45
CA PHE A 334 -9.39 5.73 -9.16
C PHE A 334 -9.60 4.28 -9.62
N ARG A 335 -10.77 3.68 -9.33
CA ARG A 335 -11.10 2.33 -9.77
C ARG A 335 -11.11 2.19 -11.28
N ARG A 336 -11.69 3.16 -12.01
CA ARG A 336 -11.70 3.18 -13.46
C ARG A 336 -10.28 3.21 -14.03
N SER A 337 -9.43 4.10 -13.50
CA SER A 337 -8.02 4.18 -13.91
C SER A 337 -7.26 2.87 -13.70
N LEU A 338 -7.56 2.12 -12.65
CA LEU A 338 -6.99 0.78 -12.41
C LEU A 338 -7.50 -0.25 -13.41
N MET A 339 -8.82 -0.27 -13.68
CA MET A 339 -9.44 -1.23 -14.61
C MET A 339 -8.99 -1.02 -16.07
N GLU A 340 -8.76 0.23 -16.44
CA GLU A 340 -8.32 0.62 -17.78
C GLU A 340 -6.80 0.62 -17.92
N HIS A 341 -6.07 0.17 -16.90
CA HIS A 341 -4.59 0.23 -16.83
C HIS A 341 -4.02 1.63 -17.07
N GLY A 342 -4.79 2.66 -16.75
CA GLY A 342 -4.37 4.07 -16.79
C GLY A 342 -3.49 4.50 -15.63
N SER A 343 -3.35 3.67 -14.60
CA SER A 343 -2.43 3.86 -13.48
C SER A 343 -1.27 2.86 -13.55
N GLU A 344 -0.10 3.27 -13.07
CA GLU A 344 1.06 2.41 -12.88
C GLU A 344 1.68 2.66 -11.52
N PHE A 345 1.82 1.59 -10.74
CA PHE A 345 2.51 1.60 -9.45
C PHE A 345 3.90 0.99 -9.56
N LEU A 346 4.78 1.36 -8.66
CA LEU A 346 6.10 0.75 -8.56
C LEU A 346 5.97 -0.77 -8.42
N VAL A 347 6.88 -1.48 -9.08
CA VAL A 347 6.97 -2.95 -8.99
C VAL A 347 7.08 -3.41 -7.54
N ASN A 348 6.67 -4.65 -7.28
CA ASN A 348 6.75 -5.25 -5.96
C ASN A 348 8.17 -5.13 -5.37
N TYR A 349 8.25 -4.94 -4.06
CA TYR A 349 9.50 -4.74 -3.33
C TYR A 349 10.55 -5.82 -3.62
N ASN A 350 10.16 -7.10 -3.69
CA ASN A 350 11.10 -8.18 -3.98
C ASN A 350 11.69 -8.06 -5.38
N VAL A 351 10.84 -7.74 -6.37
CA VAL A 351 11.27 -7.47 -7.75
C VAL A 351 12.19 -6.25 -7.81
N ALA A 352 11.84 -5.20 -7.06
CA ALA A 352 12.67 -4.00 -6.97
C ALA A 352 14.05 -4.29 -6.38
N LYS A 353 14.09 -5.07 -5.30
CA LYS A 353 15.34 -5.46 -4.64
C LYS A 353 16.26 -6.25 -5.55
N GLU A 354 15.72 -7.18 -6.32
CA GLU A 354 16.49 -8.02 -7.23
C GLU A 354 16.95 -7.31 -8.51
N SER A 355 16.24 -6.32 -8.99
CA SER A 355 16.44 -5.78 -10.34
C SER A 355 16.60 -4.27 -10.44
N ILE A 356 16.35 -3.52 -9.37
CA ILE A 356 16.49 -2.05 -9.35
C ILE A 356 17.51 -1.64 -8.28
N LEU A 357 17.30 -2.08 -7.04
CA LEU A 357 18.15 -1.74 -5.92
C LEU A 357 19.52 -2.45 -6.03
N SER A 358 19.56 -3.69 -6.52
CA SER A 358 20.82 -4.42 -6.77
C SER A 358 21.71 -3.77 -7.83
N GLU A 359 21.13 -2.99 -8.74
CA GLU A 359 21.87 -2.24 -9.77
C GLU A 359 22.23 -0.81 -9.31
N ASN A 360 21.70 -0.37 -8.16
CA ASN A 360 21.97 0.96 -7.61
C ASN A 360 23.26 0.92 -6.76
N GLU A 361 24.33 1.49 -7.30
CA GLU A 361 25.64 1.52 -6.62
C GLU A 361 25.62 2.24 -5.27
N ASP A 362 24.78 3.30 -5.12
CA ASP A 362 24.70 4.02 -3.85
C ASP A 362 24.02 3.16 -2.78
N TYR A 363 22.99 2.39 -3.14
CA TYR A 363 22.33 1.46 -2.25
C TYR A 363 23.26 0.28 -1.89
N MET A 364 23.94 -0.29 -2.87
CA MET A 364 24.79 -1.46 -2.67
C MET A 364 26.04 -1.16 -1.84
N ASN A 365 26.57 0.06 -1.94
CA ASN A 365 27.75 0.51 -1.19
C ASN A 365 27.41 1.19 0.14
N GLU A 366 26.15 1.37 0.46
CA GLU A 366 25.72 1.99 1.71
C GLU A 366 25.69 0.96 2.85
N PHE A 367 26.32 1.29 3.97
CA PHE A 367 26.37 0.45 5.16
C PHE A 367 25.41 0.92 6.27
N ASN A 368 24.87 2.13 6.15
CA ASN A 368 23.88 2.64 7.09
C ASN A 368 22.50 2.15 6.69
N VAL A 369 21.91 1.31 7.53
CA VAL A 369 20.56 0.74 7.31
C VAL A 369 19.48 1.82 7.16
N GLU A 370 19.57 2.94 7.89
CA GLU A 370 18.62 4.03 7.78
C GLU A 370 18.64 4.67 6.38
N VAL A 371 19.84 4.82 5.79
CA VAL A 371 20.00 5.36 4.45
C VAL A 371 19.56 4.33 3.39
N GLN A 372 19.84 3.04 3.59
CA GLN A 372 19.31 1.98 2.71
C GLN A 372 17.78 1.98 2.70
N LEU A 373 17.13 2.15 3.85
CA LEU A 373 15.68 2.23 3.95
C LEU A 373 15.10 3.41 3.15
N GLU A 374 15.82 4.50 2.97
CA GLU A 374 15.37 5.61 2.10
C GLU A 374 15.21 5.17 0.63
N TYR A 375 16.09 4.30 0.14
CA TYR A 375 15.98 3.74 -1.22
C TYR A 375 14.88 2.69 -1.33
N GLU A 376 14.61 1.94 -0.27
CA GLU A 376 13.56 0.92 -0.24
C GLU A 376 12.15 1.50 -0.02
N ARG A 377 12.07 2.66 0.67
CA ARG A 377 10.81 3.30 1.09
C ARG A 377 9.76 3.43 -0.01
N PRO A 378 10.05 3.91 -1.23
CA PRO A 378 9.00 4.07 -2.25
C PRO A 378 8.29 2.77 -2.60
N PHE A 379 9.03 1.65 -2.60
CA PHE A 379 8.49 0.32 -2.89
C PHE A 379 7.67 -0.23 -1.73
N LEU A 380 8.16 -0.05 -0.50
CA LEU A 380 7.47 -0.48 0.72
C LEU A 380 6.16 0.32 0.93
N GLU A 381 6.19 1.62 0.71
CA GLU A 381 5.01 2.48 0.79
C GLU A 381 3.99 2.16 -0.32
N THR A 382 4.46 1.83 -1.53
CA THR A 382 3.58 1.35 -2.60
C THR A 382 2.92 0.03 -2.23
N GLN A 383 3.66 -0.92 -1.64
CA GLN A 383 3.10 -2.18 -1.17
C GLN A 383 2.07 -1.97 -0.05
N ALA A 384 2.37 -1.06 0.88
CA ALA A 384 1.44 -0.68 1.95
C ALA A 384 0.17 -0.02 1.39
N MET A 385 0.27 0.83 0.36
CA MET A 385 -0.87 1.43 -0.34
C MET A 385 -1.76 0.35 -0.99
N ILE A 386 -1.17 -0.62 -1.66
CA ILE A 386 -1.91 -1.73 -2.28
C ILE A 386 -2.66 -2.55 -1.23
N SER A 387 -1.99 -2.90 -0.13
CA SER A 387 -2.62 -3.64 0.96
C SER A 387 -3.77 -2.84 1.58
N GLU A 388 -3.54 -1.54 1.84
CA GLU A 388 -4.54 -0.62 2.37
C GLU A 388 -5.78 -0.54 1.46
N CYS A 389 -5.59 -0.34 0.14
CA CYS A 389 -6.69 -0.29 -0.82
C CYS A 389 -7.49 -1.59 -0.88
N ALA A 390 -6.82 -2.75 -0.84
CA ALA A 390 -7.48 -4.05 -0.91
C ALA A 390 -8.31 -4.37 0.34
N GLU A 391 -8.01 -3.73 1.48
CA GLU A 391 -8.73 -3.88 2.74
C GLU A 391 -9.95 -2.96 2.87
N LEU A 392 -10.11 -1.99 1.97
CA LEU A 392 -11.20 -1.03 2.04
C LEU A 392 -12.53 -1.69 1.69
N LEU A 393 -13.49 -1.48 2.56
CA LEU A 393 -14.88 -1.88 2.36
C LEU A 393 -15.68 -0.74 1.72
N TYR A 394 -16.83 -1.08 1.15
CA TYR A 394 -17.72 -0.09 0.60
C TYR A 394 -19.20 -0.36 0.88
N GLU A 395 -19.94 0.71 0.98
CA GLU A 395 -21.42 0.70 0.99
C GLU A 395 -21.90 1.52 -0.19
N LYS A 396 -22.87 0.99 -0.93
CA LYS A 396 -23.50 1.69 -2.04
C LYS A 396 -24.93 2.05 -1.67
N SER A 397 -25.26 3.33 -1.73
CA SER A 397 -26.64 3.80 -1.55
C SER A 397 -27.53 3.27 -2.68
N PRO A 398 -28.60 2.51 -2.39
CA PRO A 398 -29.50 2.01 -3.42
C PRO A 398 -30.25 3.13 -4.16
N GLN A 399 -30.44 4.28 -3.50
CA GLN A 399 -31.23 5.39 -4.03
C GLN A 399 -30.43 6.34 -4.91
N THR A 400 -29.19 6.63 -4.51
CA THR A 400 -28.34 7.64 -5.17
C THR A 400 -27.18 7.04 -5.96
N GLY A 401 -26.86 5.75 -5.75
CA GLY A 401 -25.68 5.12 -6.34
C GLY A 401 -24.35 5.58 -5.73
N VAL A 402 -24.38 6.50 -4.76
CA VAL A 402 -23.21 7.03 -4.07
C VAL A 402 -22.53 5.91 -3.28
N VAL A 403 -21.23 5.78 -3.46
CA VAL A 403 -20.38 4.82 -2.74
C VAL A 403 -19.69 5.52 -1.59
N LYS A 404 -19.71 4.88 -0.43
CA LYS A 404 -18.92 5.25 0.73
C LYS A 404 -17.84 4.22 0.95
N ILE A 405 -16.59 4.63 0.83
CA ILE A 405 -15.43 3.81 1.14
C ILE A 405 -15.06 4.00 2.62
N TYR A 406 -14.82 2.92 3.32
CA TYR A 406 -14.46 2.97 4.74
C TYR A 406 -13.50 1.85 5.13
N GLU A 407 -12.76 2.09 6.19
CA GLU A 407 -11.83 1.18 6.83
C GLU A 407 -12.52 0.30 7.88
N GLN A 408 -12.07 -0.94 8.04
CA GLN A 408 -12.53 -1.84 9.09
C GLN A 408 -11.52 -1.91 10.25
N GLY A 409 -11.98 -1.75 11.47
CA GLY A 409 -11.28 -2.20 12.68
C GLY A 409 -9.94 -1.55 12.98
N GLY A 410 -9.70 -0.29 12.58
CA GLY A 410 -8.45 0.42 12.84
C GLY A 410 -7.44 0.35 11.69
N ASN A 411 -7.82 -0.19 10.56
CA ASN A 411 -7.08 -0.06 9.31
C ASN A 411 -7.05 1.42 8.88
N ARG A 412 -6.15 1.77 7.97
CA ARG A 412 -5.97 3.15 7.48
C ARG A 412 -6.39 3.26 6.02
N LYS A 413 -6.65 4.49 5.58
CA LYS A 413 -6.95 4.81 4.17
C LYS A 413 -6.18 6.03 3.66
N ASP A 414 -5.15 6.46 4.39
CA ASP A 414 -4.45 7.71 4.12
C ASP A 414 -3.70 7.65 2.78
N ARG A 415 -3.05 6.51 2.46
CA ARG A 415 -2.37 6.30 1.18
C ARG A 415 -3.35 6.21 0.01
N TYR A 416 -4.46 5.50 0.23
CA TYR A 416 -5.56 5.47 -0.73
C TYR A 416 -6.07 6.88 -1.03
N THR A 417 -6.30 7.68 0.01
CA THR A 417 -6.81 9.05 -0.11
C THR A 417 -5.86 9.90 -0.97
N ALA A 418 -4.56 9.94 -0.61
CA ALA A 418 -3.57 10.68 -1.36
C ALA A 418 -3.49 10.25 -2.84
N CYS A 419 -3.47 8.94 -3.13
CA CYS A 419 -3.39 8.44 -4.50
C CYS A 419 -4.67 8.68 -5.30
N SER A 420 -5.84 8.49 -4.69
CA SER A 420 -7.13 8.65 -5.35
C SER A 420 -7.45 10.12 -5.69
N TYR A 421 -7.03 11.06 -4.87
CA TYR A 421 -7.18 12.49 -5.14
C TYR A 421 -6.41 12.91 -6.40
N ALA A 422 -5.21 12.40 -6.60
CA ALA A 422 -4.47 12.63 -7.83
C ALA A 422 -5.23 12.10 -9.06
N SER A 423 -5.86 10.92 -8.93
CA SER A 423 -6.64 10.34 -10.02
C SER A 423 -7.79 11.25 -10.45
N LEU A 424 -8.54 11.81 -9.51
CA LEU A 424 -9.59 12.78 -9.82
C LEU A 424 -9.03 14.03 -10.49
N PHE A 425 -7.88 14.53 -10.03
CA PHE A 425 -7.25 15.72 -10.61
C PHE A 425 -6.82 15.50 -12.08
N PHE A 426 -6.29 14.33 -12.42
CA PHE A 426 -6.01 13.98 -13.81
C PHE A 426 -7.29 13.90 -14.63
N ASP A 427 -8.38 13.35 -14.12
CA ASP A 427 -9.69 13.38 -14.80
C ASP A 427 -10.16 14.82 -15.09
N PHE A 428 -9.88 15.74 -14.16
CA PHE A 428 -10.17 17.17 -14.36
C PHE A 428 -9.34 17.75 -15.52
N LEU A 429 -8.03 17.51 -15.51
CA LEU A 429 -7.13 17.97 -16.59
C LEU A 429 -7.51 17.40 -17.95
N GLU A 430 -7.92 16.13 -18.00
CA GLU A 430 -8.38 15.47 -19.21
C GLU A 430 -9.67 16.11 -19.76
N ARG A 431 -10.58 16.55 -18.89
CA ARG A 431 -11.80 17.27 -19.29
C ARG A 431 -11.46 18.65 -19.87
N ASP A 432 -10.53 19.37 -19.27
CA ASP A 432 -10.14 20.69 -19.77
C ASP A 432 -9.49 20.64 -21.15
N VAL A 433 -8.67 19.61 -21.41
CA VAL A 433 -8.08 19.39 -22.75
C VAL A 433 -9.17 19.10 -23.78
N LEU A 434 -10.22 18.38 -23.41
CA LEU A 434 -11.35 18.06 -24.30
C LEU A 434 -12.22 19.30 -24.60
N THR A 435 -12.37 20.20 -23.65
CA THR A 435 -13.16 21.43 -23.79
C THR A 435 -12.41 22.52 -24.54
N ALA A 436 -11.08 22.61 -24.42
CA ALA A 436 -10.27 23.58 -25.13
C ALA A 436 -10.30 23.40 -26.67
N GLY A 437 -10.72 22.23 -27.17
CA GLY A 437 -10.94 21.94 -28.59
C GLY A 437 -12.37 22.19 -29.11
N SER A 438 -13.31 22.51 -28.22
CA SER A 438 -14.70 22.81 -28.55
C SER A 438 -15.03 24.22 -28.09
N GLU A 439 -15.47 25.11 -28.98
CA GLU A 439 -15.95 26.49 -28.68
C GLU A 439 -17.27 26.50 -27.85
N TYR A 440 -17.36 25.72 -26.78
CA TYR A 440 -18.50 25.74 -25.87
C TYR A 440 -18.07 26.31 -24.51
N GLU A 441 -18.52 27.55 -24.24
CA GLU A 441 -18.50 28.12 -22.91
C GLU A 441 -19.32 27.22 -21.95
N TYR A 442 -18.65 26.56 -21.03
CA TYR A 442 -19.33 25.94 -19.91
C TYR A 442 -19.39 26.92 -18.75
N CYS A 443 -20.62 27.37 -18.45
CA CYS A 443 -20.93 28.01 -17.18
C CYS A 443 -20.61 27.04 -16.03
N CYS A 444 -19.63 27.40 -15.22
CA CYS A 444 -19.38 26.75 -13.92
C CYS A 444 -20.61 26.96 -13.03
N LEU A 445 -21.41 25.90 -12.88
CA LEU A 445 -22.38 25.82 -11.80
C LEU A 445 -21.64 25.36 -10.54
N CYS A 446 -20.99 26.30 -9.85
CA CYS A 446 -20.60 26.17 -8.46
C CYS A 446 -21.75 26.74 -7.60
N ASN A 447 -22.51 25.85 -6.97
CA ASN A 447 -23.31 26.15 -5.78
C ASN A 447 -22.90 25.22 -4.66
#